data_fe086922bede2621e91b0e079ace3d0d
#
_entry.id   fe086922bede2621e91b0e079ace3d0d
#
_cell.length_a   1.000
_cell.length_b   1.000
_cell.length_c   1.000
_cell.angle_alpha   90.00
_cell.angle_beta   90.00
_cell.angle_gamma   90.00
#
_symmetry.space_group_name_H-M   'P 1'
#
loop_
_entity.id
_entity.type
_entity.pdbx_description
1 polymer ?
#
loop_
_entity_poly.entity_id
_entity_poly.type
_entity_poly.pdbx_seq_one_letter_code
_entity_poly.pdbx_strand_id
1 'polypeptide(L)'
;ILLESRSMVKEEMFPILDKLILACTPLDRLNQVKDLISNERFHYVEPQHGRKFIESLWEIGTAIENHNVMEITYCRTHDGETRVRTIEPVGILFSEYYFYLAAFIEGIDKDKHFKNPQDNSPTIYRIDRIQNYKTLDRHFAQRYTNRFQEGEMRKRIQFMYGGELQTIRFEYTGPSLESVLDRLPTAKVLQVTEKGWIVEAEVFGTGIDMWVRSQGDYIKDYKTIRSDRI
;
A
#
# COMPACT_ATOMS: atom_id res chain seq x y z
N ILE A 1 5.51 -14.65 8.77
CA ILE A 1 5.19 -13.35 8.11
C ILE A 1 5.57 -13.39 6.63
N LEU A 2 6.86 -13.65 6.26
CA LEU A 2 7.28 -13.62 4.86
C LEU A 2 6.51 -14.61 3.97
N LEU A 3 6.38 -15.85 4.38
CA LEU A 3 5.59 -16.85 3.65
C LEU A 3 4.12 -16.44 3.57
N GLU A 4 3.55 -15.93 4.67
CA GLU A 4 2.16 -15.48 4.73
C GLU A 4 1.89 -14.25 3.85
N SER A 5 2.91 -13.41 3.61
CA SER A 5 2.76 -12.25 2.71
C SER A 5 2.44 -12.63 1.28
N ARG A 6 2.84 -13.82 0.82
CA ARG A 6 2.64 -14.31 -0.55
C ARG A 6 3.05 -13.29 -1.63
N SER A 7 4.06 -12.48 -1.32
CA SER A 7 4.40 -11.28 -2.10
C SER A 7 5.32 -11.55 -3.30
N MET A 8 5.95 -12.70 -3.35
CA MET A 8 6.99 -13.04 -4.34
C MET A 8 6.81 -14.47 -4.86
N VAL A 9 7.38 -14.76 -6.02
CA VAL A 9 7.50 -16.13 -6.52
C VAL A 9 8.47 -16.94 -5.66
N LYS A 10 8.34 -18.27 -5.65
CA LYS A 10 9.20 -19.17 -4.84
C LYS A 10 10.68 -18.95 -5.08
N GLU A 11 11.03 -18.70 -6.33
CA GLU A 11 12.43 -18.48 -6.75
C GLU A 11 13.07 -17.24 -6.11
N GLU A 12 12.28 -16.24 -5.73
CA GLU A 12 12.75 -15.06 -5.01
C GLU A 12 12.56 -15.21 -3.50
N MET A 13 11.41 -15.71 -3.07
CA MET A 13 11.04 -15.85 -1.66
C MET A 13 11.95 -16.81 -0.90
N PHE A 14 12.20 -18.01 -1.43
CA PHE A 14 12.90 -19.04 -0.70
C PHE A 14 14.37 -18.72 -0.43
N PRO A 15 15.16 -18.18 -1.38
CA PRO A 15 16.53 -17.76 -1.10
C PRO A 15 16.62 -16.65 -0.04
N ILE A 16 15.67 -15.71 -0.02
CA ILE A 16 15.59 -14.66 1.01
C ILE A 16 15.30 -15.27 2.37
N LEU A 17 14.29 -16.13 2.45
CA LEU A 17 13.91 -16.81 3.67
C LEU A 17 15.09 -17.63 4.25
N ASP A 18 15.77 -18.40 3.40
CA ASP A 18 16.91 -19.21 3.82
C ASP A 18 18.06 -18.35 4.36
N LYS A 19 18.37 -17.23 3.70
CA LYS A 19 19.39 -16.27 4.18
C LYS A 19 19.00 -15.65 5.52
N LEU A 20 17.73 -15.26 5.69
CA LEU A 20 17.25 -14.68 6.95
C LEU A 20 17.28 -15.70 8.09
N ILE A 21 16.87 -16.93 7.85
CA ILE A 21 16.93 -18.00 8.85
C ILE A 21 18.38 -18.23 9.27
N LEU A 22 19.29 -18.32 8.30
CA LEU A 22 20.71 -18.52 8.60
C LEU A 22 21.31 -17.35 9.39
N ALA A 23 20.95 -16.12 9.04
CA ALA A 23 21.47 -14.92 9.69
C ALA A 23 20.90 -14.68 11.10
N CYS A 24 19.65 -15.08 11.35
CA CYS A 24 18.92 -14.76 12.58
C CYS A 24 18.80 -15.92 13.58
N THR A 25 19.24 -17.13 13.20
CA THR A 25 19.05 -18.34 14.03
C THR A 25 20.40 -18.90 14.49
N PRO A 26 20.58 -19.21 15.78
CA PRO A 26 21.73 -19.95 16.28
C PRO A 26 21.91 -21.28 15.53
N LEU A 27 23.16 -21.67 15.25
CA LEU A 27 23.46 -22.83 14.41
C LEU A 27 22.88 -24.13 14.96
N ASP A 28 22.85 -24.29 16.28
CA ASP A 28 22.29 -25.45 16.99
C ASP A 28 20.75 -25.56 16.84
N ARG A 29 20.06 -24.49 16.47
CA ARG A 29 18.60 -24.43 16.31
C ARG A 29 18.12 -24.35 14.86
N LEU A 30 19.02 -24.29 13.91
CA LEU A 30 18.67 -24.13 12.49
C LEU A 30 17.71 -25.19 11.98
N ASN A 31 17.94 -26.45 12.31
CA ASN A 31 17.08 -27.55 11.88
C ASN A 31 15.69 -27.43 12.51
N GLN A 32 15.62 -27.12 13.80
CA GLN A 32 14.35 -26.91 14.49
C GLN A 32 13.50 -25.81 13.83
N VAL A 33 14.11 -24.67 13.48
CA VAL A 33 13.39 -23.58 12.80
C VAL A 33 12.94 -24.00 11.40
N LYS A 34 13.78 -24.71 10.64
CA LYS A 34 13.41 -25.22 9.31
C LYS A 34 12.24 -26.22 9.40
N ASP A 35 12.25 -27.09 10.38
CA ASP A 35 11.17 -28.06 10.61
C ASP A 35 9.86 -27.34 10.97
N LEU A 36 9.91 -26.31 11.84
CA LEU A 36 8.73 -25.54 12.23
C LEU A 36 8.03 -24.85 11.06
N ILE A 37 8.78 -24.40 10.05
CA ILE A 37 8.20 -23.69 8.88
C ILE A 37 8.05 -24.59 7.66
N SER A 38 8.37 -25.86 7.76
CA SER A 38 8.41 -26.78 6.61
C SER A 38 7.06 -26.92 5.93
N ASN A 39 5.99 -26.99 6.70
CA ASN A 39 4.63 -27.11 6.19
C ASN A 39 4.18 -25.86 5.41
N GLU A 40 4.37 -24.68 5.96
CA GLU A 40 4.03 -23.41 5.29
C GLU A 40 4.88 -23.22 4.03
N ARG A 41 6.16 -23.60 4.08
CA ARG A 41 7.04 -23.57 2.91
C ARG A 41 6.58 -24.52 1.81
N PHE A 42 6.17 -25.74 2.17
CA PHE A 42 5.68 -26.74 1.22
C PHE A 42 4.38 -26.27 0.54
N HIS A 43 3.45 -25.71 1.32
CA HIS A 43 2.16 -25.22 0.84
C HIS A 43 2.16 -23.76 0.38
N TYR A 44 3.35 -23.15 0.24
CA TYR A 44 3.44 -21.75 -0.20
C TYR A 44 2.75 -21.53 -1.54
N VAL A 45 1.82 -20.59 -1.56
CA VAL A 45 1.06 -20.21 -2.75
C VAL A 45 1.64 -18.94 -3.33
N GLU A 46 2.18 -19.04 -4.54
CA GLU A 46 2.73 -17.91 -5.25
C GLU A 46 1.65 -16.91 -5.70
N PRO A 47 1.99 -15.61 -5.84
CA PRO A 47 1.08 -14.65 -6.43
C PRO A 47 0.79 -14.98 -7.90
N GLN A 48 -0.46 -14.75 -8.33
CA GLN A 48 -0.92 -15.13 -9.66
C GLN A 48 -0.22 -14.40 -10.81
N HIS A 49 0.43 -13.26 -10.55
CA HIS A 49 1.18 -12.54 -11.59
C HIS A 49 2.44 -13.28 -12.07
N GLY A 50 3.02 -14.19 -11.24
CA GLY A 50 4.19 -15.00 -11.60
C GLY A 50 5.46 -14.24 -11.93
N ARG A 51 5.54 -12.94 -11.62
CA ARG A 51 6.67 -12.07 -12.00
C ARG A 51 7.70 -11.97 -10.89
N LYS A 52 8.96 -12.00 -11.28
CA LYS A 52 10.10 -11.62 -10.43
C LYS A 52 10.26 -10.11 -10.47
N PHE A 53 10.55 -9.49 -9.34
CA PHE A 53 10.70 -8.03 -9.29
C PHE A 53 11.62 -7.50 -8.19
N ILE A 54 12.40 -8.34 -7.53
CA ILE A 54 13.38 -7.85 -6.55
C ILE A 54 14.36 -6.86 -7.19
N GLU A 55 14.84 -7.16 -8.39
CA GLU A 55 15.71 -6.26 -9.15
C GLU A 55 15.02 -4.94 -9.45
N SER A 56 13.78 -5.00 -9.92
CA SER A 56 12.97 -3.80 -10.17
C SER A 56 12.72 -2.97 -8.90
N LEU A 57 12.53 -3.62 -7.74
CA LEU A 57 12.41 -2.92 -6.46
C LEU A 57 13.68 -2.16 -6.09
N TRP A 58 14.86 -2.75 -6.35
CA TRP A 58 16.15 -2.08 -6.12
C TRP A 58 16.35 -0.88 -7.05
N GLU A 59 16.07 -1.04 -8.33
CA GLU A 59 16.20 0.05 -9.30
C GLU A 59 15.22 1.19 -9.03
N ILE A 60 13.96 0.88 -8.73
CA ILE A 60 12.97 1.86 -8.33
C ILE A 60 13.38 2.53 -7.01
N GLY A 61 13.86 1.77 -6.03
CA GLY A 61 14.37 2.29 -4.76
C GLY A 61 15.52 3.28 -4.96
N THR A 62 16.47 2.93 -5.84
CA THR A 62 17.59 3.80 -6.21
C THR A 62 17.11 5.08 -6.90
N ALA A 63 16.12 4.97 -7.79
CA ALA A 63 15.53 6.15 -8.44
C ALA A 63 14.83 7.08 -7.45
N ILE A 64 14.14 6.53 -6.44
CA ILE A 64 13.53 7.31 -5.35
C ILE A 64 14.61 8.03 -4.53
N GLU A 65 15.65 7.31 -4.10
CA GLU A 65 16.75 7.86 -3.30
C GLU A 65 17.46 9.02 -4.02
N ASN A 66 17.71 8.85 -5.30
CA ASN A 66 18.37 9.85 -6.14
C ASN A 66 17.42 10.91 -6.72
N HIS A 67 16.11 10.83 -6.43
CA HIS A 67 15.09 11.71 -7.00
C HIS A 67 15.08 11.71 -8.54
N ASN A 68 15.39 10.58 -9.16
CA ASN A 68 15.34 10.44 -10.60
C ASN A 68 13.91 10.34 -11.12
N VAL A 69 13.65 11.04 -12.22
CA VAL A 69 12.42 10.84 -13.00
C VAL A 69 12.48 9.51 -13.71
N MET A 70 11.35 8.80 -13.77
CA MET A 70 11.23 7.52 -14.46
C MET A 70 10.18 7.58 -15.56
N GLU A 71 10.41 6.85 -16.63
CA GLU A 71 9.38 6.50 -17.60
C GLU A 71 8.92 5.06 -17.34
N ILE A 72 7.63 4.85 -17.20
CA ILE A 72 7.04 3.52 -17.00
C ILE A 72 6.01 3.21 -18.09
N THR A 73 5.97 1.93 -18.48
CA THR A 73 4.89 1.38 -19.29
C THR A 73 4.00 0.55 -18.37
N TYR A 74 2.79 1.04 -18.13
CA TYR A 74 1.87 0.49 -17.13
C TYR A 74 0.62 -0.08 -17.76
N CYS A 75 0.28 -1.34 -17.40
CA CYS A 75 -0.95 -2.00 -17.80
C CYS A 75 -2.06 -1.74 -16.76
N ARG A 76 -3.12 -1.06 -17.17
CA ARG A 76 -4.25 -0.73 -16.28
C ARG A 76 -5.12 -1.94 -15.98
N THR A 77 -5.66 -1.99 -14.78
CA THR A 77 -6.55 -3.09 -14.34
C THR A 77 -7.93 -3.06 -15.01
N HIS A 78 -8.45 -1.84 -15.18
CA HIS A 78 -9.84 -1.63 -15.51
C HIS A 78 -10.17 -2.01 -16.97
N ASP A 79 -9.28 -1.72 -17.88
CA ASP A 79 -9.48 -1.87 -19.34
C ASP A 79 -8.38 -2.66 -20.03
N GLY A 80 -7.32 -3.03 -19.30
CA GLY A 80 -6.14 -3.70 -19.87
C GLY A 80 -5.28 -2.79 -20.76
N GLU A 81 -5.62 -1.51 -20.87
CA GLU A 81 -4.83 -0.58 -21.69
C GLU A 81 -3.43 -0.38 -21.10
N THR A 82 -2.46 -0.36 -21.99
CA THR A 82 -1.08 -0.03 -21.66
C THR A 82 -0.86 1.45 -21.92
N ARG A 83 -0.26 2.14 -20.92
CA ARG A 83 0.06 3.56 -21.01
C ARG A 83 1.49 3.81 -20.60
N VAL A 84 2.17 4.67 -21.37
CA VAL A 84 3.46 5.21 -21.01
C VAL A 84 3.23 6.46 -20.14
N ARG A 85 3.96 6.55 -19.04
CA ARG A 85 3.92 7.69 -18.11
C ARG A 85 5.32 8.09 -17.68
N THR A 86 5.58 9.37 -17.68
CA THR A 86 6.73 9.96 -17.00
C THR A 86 6.31 10.28 -15.58
N ILE A 87 7.06 9.79 -14.60
CA ILE A 87 6.69 9.84 -13.19
C ILE A 87 7.86 10.30 -12.33
N GLU A 88 7.53 10.91 -11.20
CA GLU A 88 8.42 11.24 -10.09
C GLU A 88 8.14 10.22 -8.97
N PRO A 89 8.95 9.16 -8.84
CA PRO A 89 8.73 8.13 -7.85
C PRO A 89 9.08 8.64 -6.45
N VAL A 90 8.20 8.41 -5.46
CA VAL A 90 8.39 8.97 -4.12
C VAL A 90 8.36 7.94 -2.99
N GLY A 91 7.92 6.72 -3.25
CA GLY A 91 7.93 5.67 -2.23
C GLY A 91 7.47 4.31 -2.73
N ILE A 92 7.93 3.26 -2.05
CA ILE A 92 7.48 1.89 -2.26
C ILE A 92 6.66 1.47 -1.03
N LEU A 93 5.47 0.95 -1.28
CA LEU A 93 4.55 0.47 -0.26
C LEU A 93 4.26 -1.01 -0.47
N PHE A 94 4.04 -1.74 0.61
CA PHE A 94 3.53 -3.12 0.55
C PHE A 94 2.17 -3.18 1.24
N SER A 95 1.20 -3.80 0.59
CA SER A 95 -0.12 -4.03 1.17
C SER A 95 -0.75 -5.28 0.59
N GLU A 96 -1.38 -6.07 1.47
CA GLU A 96 -1.97 -7.37 1.15
C GLU A 96 -0.90 -8.30 0.54
N TYR A 97 -0.89 -8.50 -0.76
CA TYR A 97 0.02 -9.41 -1.47
C TYR A 97 0.95 -8.70 -2.47
N TYR A 98 0.87 -7.37 -2.56
CA TYR A 98 1.49 -6.63 -3.67
C TYR A 98 2.39 -5.50 -3.19
N PHE A 99 3.42 -5.24 -3.98
CA PHE A 99 4.20 -4.02 -3.88
C PHE A 99 3.61 -2.93 -4.77
N TYR A 100 3.63 -1.72 -4.26
CA TYR A 100 3.09 -0.54 -4.91
C TYR A 100 4.14 0.56 -4.96
N LEU A 101 4.16 1.27 -6.08
CA LEU A 101 4.92 2.49 -6.28
C LEU A 101 4.00 3.69 -6.13
N ALA A 102 4.32 4.58 -5.20
CA ALA A 102 3.72 5.90 -5.12
C ALA A 102 4.52 6.87 -5.97
N ALA A 103 3.88 7.59 -6.90
CA ALA A 103 4.54 8.51 -7.79
C ALA A 103 3.63 9.63 -8.25
N PHE A 104 4.20 10.81 -8.51
CA PHE A 104 3.50 11.88 -9.20
C PHE A 104 3.68 11.74 -10.71
N ILE A 105 2.65 12.09 -11.48
CA ILE A 105 2.70 12.02 -12.95
C ILE A 105 3.11 13.40 -13.47
N GLU A 106 4.22 13.44 -14.20
CA GLU A 106 4.71 14.67 -14.81
C GLU A 106 3.78 15.11 -15.95
N GLY A 107 3.50 16.41 -16.00
CA GLY A 107 2.75 17.02 -17.11
C GLY A 107 1.31 16.53 -17.28
N ILE A 108 0.72 15.88 -16.29
CA ILE A 108 -0.67 15.42 -16.38
C ILE A 108 -1.64 16.60 -16.32
N ASP A 109 -2.59 16.61 -17.25
CA ASP A 109 -3.76 17.49 -17.20
C ASP A 109 -4.72 16.96 -16.13
N LYS A 110 -4.64 17.52 -14.91
CA LYS A 110 -5.43 17.09 -13.77
C LYS A 110 -6.93 17.27 -14.00
N ASP A 111 -7.33 18.33 -14.71
CA ASP A 111 -8.75 18.61 -14.99
C ASP A 111 -9.41 17.51 -15.83
N LYS A 112 -8.62 16.85 -16.69
CA LYS A 112 -9.12 15.74 -17.53
C LYS A 112 -9.04 14.36 -16.87
N HIS A 113 -8.10 14.19 -15.94
CA HIS A 113 -7.73 12.84 -15.48
C HIS A 113 -8.05 12.57 -14.01
N PHE A 114 -8.29 13.60 -13.20
CA PHE A 114 -8.60 13.45 -11.79
C PHE A 114 -10.04 13.91 -11.50
N LYS A 115 -10.73 13.19 -10.61
CA LYS A 115 -12.05 13.61 -10.14
C LYS A 115 -12.01 14.97 -9.43
N ASN A 116 -10.90 15.23 -8.74
CA ASN A 116 -10.60 16.50 -8.13
C ASN A 116 -9.22 16.97 -8.61
N PRO A 117 -9.15 18.04 -9.43
CA PRO A 117 -7.90 18.62 -9.90
C PRO A 117 -7.00 19.18 -8.80
N GLN A 118 -7.56 19.48 -7.62
CA GLN A 118 -6.83 19.97 -6.45
C GLN A 118 -6.16 18.83 -5.65
N ASP A 119 -6.45 17.56 -5.98
CA ASP A 119 -5.81 16.42 -5.34
C ASP A 119 -4.31 16.41 -5.66
N ASN A 120 -3.51 16.50 -4.60
CA ASN A 120 -2.05 16.43 -4.66
C ASN A 120 -1.51 15.10 -4.12
N SER A 121 -2.35 14.09 -4.01
CA SER A 121 -1.92 12.75 -3.62
C SER A 121 -1.16 12.07 -4.77
N PRO A 122 -0.13 11.26 -4.47
CA PRO A 122 0.54 10.49 -5.48
C PRO A 122 -0.38 9.41 -6.07
N THR A 123 -0.18 9.10 -7.32
CA THR A 123 -0.80 7.93 -7.96
C THR A 123 -0.14 6.66 -7.47
N ILE A 124 -0.94 5.64 -7.19
CA ILE A 124 -0.46 4.35 -6.69
C ILE A 124 -0.46 3.33 -7.83
N TYR A 125 0.71 2.81 -8.16
CA TYR A 125 0.93 1.81 -9.20
C TYR A 125 1.28 0.46 -8.59
N ARG A 126 0.64 -0.62 -8.99
CA ARG A 126 1.11 -1.98 -8.65
C ARG A 126 2.37 -2.28 -9.45
N ILE A 127 3.46 -2.64 -8.77
CA ILE A 127 4.76 -2.85 -9.42
C ILE A 127 4.72 -4.04 -10.39
N ASP A 128 4.01 -5.09 -10.07
CA ASP A 128 3.82 -6.26 -10.95
C ASP A 128 3.14 -5.95 -12.29
N ARG A 129 2.50 -4.79 -12.44
CA ARG A 129 1.85 -4.31 -13.66
C ARG A 129 2.69 -3.33 -14.47
N ILE A 130 3.83 -2.95 -13.98
CA ILE A 130 4.82 -2.19 -14.74
C ILE A 130 5.48 -3.17 -15.71
N GLN A 131 5.17 -3.04 -17.00
CA GLN A 131 5.69 -3.92 -18.04
C GLN A 131 7.14 -3.58 -18.41
N ASN A 132 7.44 -2.29 -18.42
CA ASN A 132 8.77 -1.76 -18.70
C ASN A 132 8.96 -0.45 -17.93
N TYR A 133 10.21 -0.13 -17.61
CA TYR A 133 10.58 1.13 -16.97
C TYR A 133 11.98 1.55 -17.39
N LYS A 134 12.23 2.84 -17.31
CA LYS A 134 13.53 3.46 -17.58
C LYS A 134 13.75 4.61 -16.63
N THR A 135 14.87 4.61 -15.92
CA THR A 135 15.32 5.76 -15.15
C THR A 135 15.91 6.80 -16.11
N LEU A 136 15.46 8.03 -16.00
CA LEU A 136 15.91 9.12 -16.83
C LEU A 136 17.05 9.87 -16.14
N ASP A 137 17.95 10.44 -16.96
CA ASP A 137 19.05 11.27 -16.47
C ASP A 137 18.57 12.71 -16.17
N ARG A 138 17.51 12.80 -15.36
CA ARG A 138 16.97 14.06 -14.82
C ARG A 138 16.39 13.82 -13.45
N HIS A 139 16.48 14.85 -12.61
CA HIS A 139 16.02 14.81 -11.23
C HIS A 139 14.81 15.73 -11.04
N PHE A 140 13.91 15.32 -10.17
CA PHE A 140 12.81 16.17 -9.72
C PHE A 140 13.16 16.83 -8.38
N ALA A 141 12.63 18.03 -8.15
CA ALA A 141 12.86 18.77 -6.92
C ALA A 141 11.87 18.30 -5.83
N GLN A 142 12.38 17.65 -4.80
CA GLN A 142 11.58 17.33 -3.61
C GLN A 142 11.74 18.46 -2.59
N ARG A 143 10.69 19.26 -2.40
CA ARG A 143 10.66 20.26 -1.31
C ARG A 143 10.42 19.56 0.02
N TYR A 144 11.15 19.92 1.07
CA TYR A 144 11.00 19.37 2.42
C TYR A 144 9.56 19.46 2.93
N THR A 145 8.85 20.56 2.63
CA THR A 145 7.45 20.80 3.02
C THR A 145 6.45 19.86 2.36
N ASN A 146 6.80 19.29 1.21
CA ASN A 146 5.93 18.40 0.43
C ASN A 146 6.50 16.98 0.33
N ARG A 147 7.43 16.63 1.23
CA ARG A 147 8.01 15.30 1.25
C ARG A 147 6.91 14.27 1.50
N PHE A 148 6.81 13.33 0.59
CA PHE A 148 5.96 12.15 0.78
C PHE A 148 6.39 11.40 2.04
N GLN A 149 5.43 11.10 2.90
CA GLN A 149 5.66 10.37 4.14
C GLN A 149 4.92 9.02 4.06
N GLU A 150 5.65 7.98 3.70
CA GLU A 150 5.11 6.63 3.52
C GLU A 150 4.41 6.11 4.78
N GLY A 151 4.98 6.36 5.95
CA GLY A 151 4.40 5.98 7.23
C GLY A 151 3.06 6.67 7.50
N GLU A 152 2.94 7.95 7.17
CA GLU A 152 1.68 8.70 7.32
C GLU A 152 0.63 8.25 6.31
N MET A 153 1.05 7.92 5.09
CA MET A 153 0.14 7.36 4.10
C MET A 153 -0.37 5.99 4.53
N ARG A 154 0.51 5.11 5.04
CA ARG A 154 0.13 3.76 5.51
C ARG A 154 -0.92 3.77 6.62
N LYS A 155 -0.88 4.75 7.51
CA LYS A 155 -1.87 4.88 8.58
C LYS A 155 -3.29 5.17 8.06
N ARG A 156 -3.39 5.73 6.86
CA ARG A 156 -4.65 6.28 6.34
C ARG A 156 -5.19 5.57 5.10
N ILE A 157 -4.31 4.97 4.28
CA ILE A 157 -4.74 4.31 3.05
C ILE A 157 -5.26 2.91 3.32
N GLN A 158 -6.39 2.56 2.69
CA GLN A 158 -6.94 1.22 2.73
C GLN A 158 -6.93 0.62 1.32
N PHE A 159 -6.49 -0.65 1.22
CA PHE A 159 -6.41 -1.41 -0.05
C PHE A 159 -5.66 -0.69 -1.18
N MET A 160 -4.76 0.25 -0.84
CA MET A 160 -3.98 1.07 -1.79
C MET A 160 -4.85 1.88 -2.79
N TYR A 161 -6.09 2.20 -2.45
CA TYR A 161 -6.90 3.17 -3.18
C TYR A 161 -6.61 4.58 -2.65
N GLY A 162 -5.68 5.26 -3.32
CA GLY A 162 -5.30 6.64 -3.02
C GLY A 162 -6.42 7.64 -3.32
N GLY A 163 -6.19 8.88 -2.98
CA GLY A 163 -7.09 10.01 -3.17
C GLY A 163 -6.99 11.00 -2.02
N GLU A 164 -7.92 11.95 -1.95
CA GLU A 164 -7.94 13.00 -0.95
C GLU A 164 -8.01 12.47 0.47
N LEU A 165 -7.42 13.25 1.38
CA LEU A 165 -7.60 13.06 2.81
C LEU A 165 -9.03 13.43 3.21
N GLN A 166 -9.71 12.53 3.90
CA GLN A 166 -11.05 12.72 4.41
C GLN A 166 -11.16 12.22 5.84
N THR A 167 -12.11 12.79 6.59
CA THR A 167 -12.51 12.31 7.91
C THR A 167 -13.77 11.48 7.76
N ILE A 168 -13.77 10.30 8.32
CA ILE A 168 -14.95 9.42 8.37
C ILE A 168 -15.44 9.27 9.80
N ARG A 169 -16.73 9.03 9.96
CA ARG A 169 -17.35 8.72 11.27
C ARG A 169 -18.39 7.62 11.10
N PHE A 170 -18.44 6.72 12.07
CA PHE A 170 -19.42 5.63 12.10
C PHE A 170 -19.65 5.14 13.54
N GLU A 171 -20.77 4.47 13.78
CA GLU A 171 -20.96 3.66 14.98
C GLU A 171 -20.50 2.24 14.71
N TYR A 172 -19.64 1.70 15.59
CA TYR A 172 -19.19 0.32 15.56
C TYR A 172 -19.88 -0.47 16.68
N THR A 173 -20.59 -1.54 16.30
CA THR A 173 -21.35 -2.42 17.21
C THR A 173 -20.80 -3.85 17.26
N GLY A 174 -19.63 -4.09 16.68
CA GLY A 174 -19.01 -5.41 16.64
C GLY A 174 -18.32 -5.80 17.94
N PRO A 175 -17.78 -7.03 18.02
CA PRO A 175 -17.29 -7.62 19.27
C PRO A 175 -15.95 -7.05 19.76
N SER A 176 -15.13 -6.45 18.88
CA SER A 176 -13.79 -5.99 19.23
C SER A 176 -13.49 -4.62 18.63
N LEU A 177 -13.56 -3.59 19.47
CA LEU A 177 -13.13 -2.24 19.10
C LEU A 177 -11.64 -2.20 18.75
N GLU A 178 -10.80 -2.99 19.43
CA GLU A 178 -9.36 -3.05 19.23
C GLU A 178 -9.02 -3.39 17.75
N SER A 179 -9.75 -4.33 17.14
CA SER A 179 -9.55 -4.69 15.73
C SER A 179 -9.82 -3.52 14.77
N VAL A 180 -10.73 -2.63 15.13
CA VAL A 180 -11.01 -1.40 14.37
C VAL A 180 -9.88 -0.39 14.54
N LEU A 181 -9.38 -0.20 15.76
CA LEU A 181 -8.29 0.73 16.06
C LEU A 181 -6.97 0.26 15.44
N ASP A 182 -6.72 -1.05 15.43
CA ASP A 182 -5.56 -1.63 14.75
C ASP A 182 -5.64 -1.45 13.22
N ARG A 183 -6.83 -1.61 12.66
CA ARG A 183 -7.04 -1.43 11.21
C ARG A 183 -6.97 0.02 10.78
N LEU A 184 -7.44 0.93 11.62
CA LEU A 184 -7.49 2.37 11.37
C LEU A 184 -6.63 3.11 12.41
N PRO A 185 -5.29 3.18 12.24
CA PRO A 185 -4.40 3.74 13.26
C PRO A 185 -4.65 5.22 13.61
N THR A 186 -5.40 5.94 12.78
CA THR A 186 -5.84 7.32 13.04
C THR A 186 -7.16 7.41 13.79
N ALA A 187 -7.79 6.27 14.06
CA ALA A 187 -9.11 6.22 14.68
C ALA A 187 -9.10 6.72 16.13
N LYS A 188 -10.16 7.44 16.48
CA LYS A 188 -10.45 7.93 17.82
C LYS A 188 -11.88 7.55 18.20
N VAL A 189 -12.04 7.10 19.43
CA VAL A 189 -13.39 6.89 20.00
C VAL A 189 -13.90 8.23 20.50
N LEU A 190 -14.98 8.72 19.92
CA LEU A 190 -15.61 9.97 20.32
C LEU A 190 -16.58 9.77 21.48
N GLN A 191 -17.29 8.64 21.47
CA GLN A 191 -18.34 8.35 22.45
C GLN A 191 -18.53 6.83 22.58
N VAL A 192 -18.87 6.40 23.78
CA VAL A 192 -19.38 5.04 24.05
C VAL A 192 -20.91 5.15 24.07
N THR A 193 -21.59 4.28 23.30
CA THR A 193 -23.06 4.19 23.24
C THR A 193 -23.54 2.94 23.97
N GLU A 194 -24.85 2.77 24.11
CA GLU A 194 -25.42 1.54 24.69
C GLU A 194 -25.13 0.29 23.81
N LYS A 195 -24.88 0.48 22.52
CA LYS A 195 -24.70 -0.60 21.54
C LYS A 195 -23.26 -0.77 21.05
N GLY A 196 -22.39 0.21 21.31
CA GLY A 196 -21.03 0.19 20.81
C GLY A 196 -20.29 1.50 20.96
N TRP A 197 -19.61 1.94 19.93
CA TRP A 197 -18.70 3.10 19.95
C TRP A 197 -18.88 3.97 18.71
N ILE A 198 -18.90 5.28 18.91
CA ILE A 198 -18.77 6.25 17.80
C ILE A 198 -17.29 6.44 17.56
N VAL A 199 -16.86 6.08 16.37
CA VAL A 199 -15.45 6.14 15.92
C VAL A 199 -15.30 7.17 14.81
N GLU A 200 -14.22 7.94 14.88
CA GLU A 200 -13.81 8.89 13.85
C GLU A 200 -12.39 8.57 13.42
N ALA A 201 -12.10 8.60 12.12
CA ALA A 201 -10.76 8.36 11.59
C ALA A 201 -10.46 9.22 10.36
N GLU A 202 -9.17 9.56 10.18
CA GLU A 202 -8.66 10.16 8.95
C GLU A 202 -8.21 9.06 7.98
N VAL A 203 -8.65 9.14 6.73
CA VAL A 203 -8.33 8.14 5.69
C VAL A 203 -8.08 8.82 4.35
N PHE A 204 -7.28 8.17 3.48
CA PHE A 204 -7.10 8.58 2.10
C PHE A 204 -8.00 7.79 1.15
N GLY A 205 -8.64 8.47 0.22
CA GLY A 205 -9.34 7.88 -0.91
C GLY A 205 -10.55 7.01 -0.53
N THR A 206 -10.94 6.13 -1.44
CA THR A 206 -12.18 5.34 -1.35
C THR A 206 -11.98 3.90 -0.88
N GLY A 207 -10.74 3.49 -0.60
CA GLY A 207 -10.47 2.13 -0.10
C GLY A 207 -11.18 1.81 1.20
N ILE A 208 -11.45 2.83 2.01
CA ILE A 208 -12.21 2.69 3.27
C ILE A 208 -13.62 2.14 3.05
N ASP A 209 -14.30 2.48 1.94
CA ASP A 209 -15.64 2.00 1.65
C ASP A 209 -15.68 0.47 1.47
N MET A 210 -14.59 -0.11 0.94
CA MET A 210 -14.46 -1.56 0.81
C MET A 210 -14.35 -2.22 2.19
N TRP A 211 -13.56 -1.62 3.09
CA TRP A 211 -13.43 -2.12 4.45
C TRP A 211 -14.75 -1.98 5.22
N VAL A 212 -15.43 -0.85 5.14
CA VAL A 212 -16.74 -0.63 5.78
C VAL A 212 -17.73 -1.69 5.33
N ARG A 213 -17.83 -1.96 4.04
CA ARG A 213 -18.71 -3.01 3.49
C ARG A 213 -18.35 -4.40 4.00
N SER A 214 -17.07 -4.69 4.23
CA SER A 214 -16.64 -5.99 4.75
C SER A 214 -17.04 -6.23 6.21
N GLN A 215 -17.36 -5.16 6.97
CA GLN A 215 -17.80 -5.26 8.36
C GLN A 215 -19.30 -5.60 8.50
N GLY A 216 -20.06 -5.57 7.41
CA GLY A 216 -21.48 -5.90 7.41
C GLY A 216 -22.28 -5.02 8.36
N ASP A 217 -23.12 -5.67 9.19
CA ASP A 217 -24.02 -4.98 10.12
C ASP A 217 -23.34 -4.37 11.35
N TYR A 218 -22.05 -4.57 11.54
CA TYR A 218 -21.31 -4.01 12.66
C TYR A 218 -21.02 -2.51 12.50
N ILE A 219 -21.09 -1.97 11.29
CA ILE A 219 -20.95 -0.54 11.05
C ILE A 219 -22.29 0.07 10.73
N LYS A 220 -22.66 1.10 11.49
CA LYS A 220 -23.88 1.89 11.35
C LYS A 220 -23.52 3.37 11.16
N ASP A 221 -24.42 4.13 10.56
CA ASP A 221 -24.34 5.59 10.42
C ASP A 221 -23.01 6.08 9.81
N TYR A 222 -22.44 5.28 8.89
CA TYR A 222 -21.21 5.64 8.18
C TYR A 222 -21.41 6.90 7.35
N LYS A 223 -20.53 7.88 7.56
CA LYS A 223 -20.51 9.13 6.81
C LYS A 223 -19.09 9.67 6.64
N THR A 224 -18.84 10.29 5.51
CA THR A 224 -17.67 11.11 5.28
C THR A 224 -17.97 12.53 5.75
N ILE A 225 -17.12 13.03 6.63
CA ILE A 225 -17.15 14.43 7.07
C ILE A 225 -16.12 15.14 6.20
N ARG A 226 -16.59 15.99 5.28
CA ARG A 226 -15.66 16.84 4.52
C ARG A 226 -14.96 17.76 5.51
N SER A 227 -13.64 17.71 5.53
CA SER A 227 -12.85 18.73 6.19
C SER A 227 -12.97 20.00 5.34
N ASP A 228 -13.86 20.90 5.74
CA ASP A 228 -13.77 22.28 5.29
C ASP A 228 -12.49 22.86 5.91
N ARG A 229 -11.35 22.56 5.27
CA ARG A 229 -10.11 23.27 5.59
C ARG A 229 -10.23 24.65 4.97
N ILE A 230 -10.45 25.63 5.87
CA ILE A 230 -10.29 27.05 5.63
C ILE A 230 -8.84 27.33 5.19
#